data_c5a5e7cd6ad214717a986b3f0c052451
#
_entry.id   c5a5e7cd6ad214717a986b3f0c052451
#
_cell.length_a   1.000
_cell.length_b   1.000
_cell.length_c   1.000
_cell.angle_alpha   90.00
_cell.angle_beta   90.00
_cell.angle_gamma   90.00
#
_symmetry.space_group_name_H-M   'P 1'
#
loop_
_entity.id
_entity.type
_entity.pdbx_description
1 polymer ?
#
loop_
_entity_poly.entity_id
_entity_poly.type
_entity_poly.pdbx_seq_one_letter_code
_entity_poly.pdbx_strand_id
1 'polypeptide(L)'
;VDRLIDSISIEKDVEGQFLICYTAKALNEIEAVLNVKSFQQTNVITHHTVVYEQYLLVKAMESAALFHIDGKENVEDANERTSALKKLCNFESFEHPIQLQKSKVNLVYPMDDDFVSLMKYIPNDKYVKQWLSRQYNLKPLWKSKAEFFHLFPMLIDKKYTDKNWLFSDACQKYISEEFGIASSSIWIIPATSKYKGNLASKVHLYVNGKIHLYTDLFKGDKNSFIPNQLPFSYIYVPKESD
;
A
#
# COMPACT_ATOMS: atom_id res chain seq x y z
N VAL A 1 9.40 9.08 -25.50
CA VAL A 1 9.26 10.16 -24.49
C VAL A 1 9.07 11.50 -25.19
N ASP A 2 9.86 11.81 -26.23
CA ASP A 2 9.84 13.10 -26.93
C ASP A 2 8.43 13.42 -27.50
N ARG A 3 7.80 12.47 -28.17
CA ARG A 3 6.42 12.66 -28.70
C ARG A 3 5.40 12.99 -27.62
N LEU A 4 5.54 12.42 -26.43
CA LEU A 4 4.64 12.72 -25.32
C LEU A 4 4.81 14.16 -24.85
N ILE A 5 6.06 14.61 -24.74
CA ILE A 5 6.39 15.99 -24.35
C ILE A 5 5.90 16.98 -25.42
N ASP A 6 6.16 16.69 -26.69
CA ASP A 6 5.76 17.53 -27.81
C ASP A 6 4.23 17.61 -28.01
N SER A 7 3.49 16.70 -27.37
CA SER A 7 2.03 16.65 -27.44
C SER A 7 1.32 17.40 -26.32
N ILE A 8 2.10 17.94 -25.35
CA ILE A 8 1.53 18.68 -24.21
C ILE A 8 1.01 20.02 -24.68
N SER A 9 -0.22 20.33 -24.31
CA SER A 9 -0.82 21.65 -24.42
C SER A 9 -1.43 22.09 -23.10
N ILE A 10 -1.58 23.41 -22.92
CA ILE A 10 -2.28 23.96 -21.77
C ILE A 10 -3.56 24.61 -22.30
N GLU A 11 -4.68 24.03 -21.91
CA GLU A 11 -5.99 24.44 -22.37
C GLU A 11 -6.86 24.93 -21.21
N LYS A 12 -7.82 25.79 -21.50
CA LYS A 12 -8.83 26.22 -20.51
C LYS A 12 -10.05 25.30 -20.60
N ASP A 13 -10.51 24.81 -19.47
CA ASP A 13 -11.78 24.11 -19.38
C ASP A 13 -12.98 25.09 -19.41
N VAL A 14 -14.18 24.55 -19.30
CA VAL A 14 -15.43 25.32 -19.31
C VAL A 14 -15.59 26.25 -18.11
N GLU A 15 -14.85 25.99 -17.02
CA GLU A 15 -14.82 26.79 -15.79
C GLU A 15 -13.70 27.83 -15.81
N GLY A 16 -12.90 27.86 -16.89
CA GLY A 16 -11.77 28.77 -17.06
C GLY A 16 -10.48 28.32 -16.37
N GLN A 17 -10.44 27.10 -15.84
CA GLN A 17 -9.24 26.52 -15.22
C GLN A 17 -8.26 26.02 -16.28
N PHE A 18 -6.97 26.24 -16.05
CA PHE A 18 -5.94 25.73 -16.93
C PHE A 18 -5.65 24.26 -16.62
N LEU A 19 -5.76 23.42 -17.65
CA LEU A 19 -5.49 21.98 -17.58
C LEU A 19 -4.33 21.61 -18.52
N ILE A 20 -3.50 20.68 -18.08
CA ILE A 20 -2.51 20.05 -18.93
C ILE A 20 -3.22 18.97 -19.75
N CYS A 21 -3.19 19.13 -21.06
CA CYS A 21 -3.80 18.24 -22.01
C CYS A 21 -2.75 17.62 -22.94
N TYR A 22 -3.08 16.48 -23.53
CA TYR A 22 -2.28 15.85 -24.57
C TYR A 22 -3.07 15.82 -25.87
N THR A 23 -2.38 16.03 -26.99
CA THR A 23 -3.02 15.88 -28.31
C THR A 23 -3.21 14.40 -28.65
N ALA A 24 -4.16 14.10 -29.55
CA ALA A 24 -4.41 12.73 -29.99
C ALA A 24 -3.18 12.01 -30.57
N LYS A 25 -2.16 12.75 -31.00
CA LYS A 25 -0.90 12.18 -31.52
C LYS A 25 -0.11 11.39 -30.47
N ALA A 26 -0.33 11.67 -29.17
CA ALA A 26 0.35 10.98 -28.08
C ALA A 26 -0.40 9.78 -27.54
N LEU A 27 -1.48 9.36 -28.17
CA LEU A 27 -2.35 8.32 -27.63
C LEU A 27 -1.61 7.01 -27.35
N ASN A 28 -0.80 6.55 -28.30
CA ASN A 28 -0.04 5.31 -28.15
C ASN A 28 0.98 5.40 -27.01
N GLU A 29 1.63 6.55 -26.87
CA GLU A 29 2.60 6.80 -25.80
C GLU A 29 1.90 6.86 -24.43
N ILE A 30 0.73 7.47 -24.35
CA ILE A 30 -0.11 7.49 -23.16
C ILE A 30 -0.49 6.06 -22.76
N GLU A 31 -0.97 5.26 -23.70
CA GLU A 31 -1.31 3.86 -23.48
C GLU A 31 -0.12 3.04 -23.00
N ALA A 32 1.04 3.24 -23.61
CA ALA A 32 2.28 2.58 -23.18
C ALA A 32 2.63 2.93 -21.72
N VAL A 33 2.54 4.20 -21.34
CA VAL A 33 2.79 4.64 -19.95
C VAL A 33 1.77 4.05 -18.99
N LEU A 34 0.49 4.07 -19.34
CA LEU A 34 -0.57 3.48 -18.52
C LEU A 34 -0.37 1.97 -18.32
N ASN A 35 0.05 1.26 -19.37
CA ASN A 35 0.37 -0.17 -19.32
C ASN A 35 1.54 -0.46 -18.40
N VAL A 36 2.65 0.28 -18.55
CA VAL A 36 3.82 0.13 -17.68
C VAL A 36 3.46 0.40 -16.22
N LYS A 37 2.68 1.43 -15.95
CA LYS A 37 2.19 1.75 -14.61
C LYS A 37 1.30 0.65 -14.04
N SER A 38 0.38 0.12 -14.85
CA SER A 38 -0.48 -1.01 -14.44
C SER A 38 0.35 -2.26 -14.13
N PHE A 39 1.32 -2.57 -14.98
CA PHE A 39 2.24 -3.69 -14.75
C PHE A 39 3.06 -3.50 -13.47
N GLN A 40 3.66 -2.32 -13.28
CA GLN A 40 4.41 -1.98 -12.06
C GLN A 40 3.52 -2.13 -10.81
N GLN A 41 2.29 -1.60 -10.87
CA GLN A 41 1.34 -1.69 -9.79
C GLN A 41 1.04 -3.15 -9.42
N THR A 42 0.75 -3.98 -10.42
CA THR A 42 0.31 -5.36 -10.21
C THR A 42 1.45 -6.29 -9.82
N ASN A 43 2.61 -6.16 -10.46
CA ASN A 43 3.69 -7.14 -10.32
C ASN A 43 4.82 -6.70 -9.38
N VAL A 44 4.91 -5.41 -9.06
CA VAL A 44 5.94 -4.89 -8.16
C VAL A 44 5.32 -4.41 -6.86
N ILE A 45 4.47 -3.38 -6.92
CA ILE A 45 3.97 -2.70 -5.71
C ILE A 45 3.05 -3.60 -4.88
N THR A 46 2.17 -4.38 -5.54
CA THR A 46 1.27 -5.31 -4.87
C THR A 46 1.78 -6.75 -4.82
N HIS A 47 3.07 -6.95 -5.10
CA HIS A 47 3.69 -8.27 -4.92
C HIS A 47 3.66 -8.69 -3.45
N HIS A 48 3.35 -9.96 -3.18
CA HIS A 48 3.17 -10.46 -1.81
C HIS A 48 4.34 -10.13 -0.87
N THR A 49 5.58 -10.23 -1.32
CA THR A 49 6.75 -9.89 -0.49
C THR A 49 6.79 -8.41 -0.15
N VAL A 50 6.52 -7.54 -1.13
CA VAL A 50 6.53 -6.08 -0.92
C VAL A 50 5.41 -5.66 0.03
N VAL A 51 4.22 -6.23 -0.15
CA VAL A 51 3.08 -5.98 0.74
C VAL A 51 3.38 -6.43 2.17
N TYR A 52 4.02 -7.60 2.32
CA TYR A 52 4.45 -8.08 3.63
C TYR A 52 5.48 -7.16 4.28
N GLU A 53 6.53 -6.77 3.54
CA GLU A 53 7.59 -5.89 4.03
C GLU A 53 7.05 -4.52 4.47
N GLN A 54 6.15 -3.93 3.68
CA GLN A 54 5.50 -2.66 4.04
C GLN A 54 4.71 -2.77 5.33
N TYR A 55 3.95 -3.85 5.51
CA TYR A 55 3.19 -4.07 6.74
C TYR A 55 4.11 -4.32 7.94
N LEU A 56 5.15 -5.13 7.73
CA LEU A 56 6.15 -5.41 8.76
C LEU A 56 6.91 -4.14 9.17
N LEU A 57 7.25 -3.26 8.21
CA LEU A 57 7.85 -1.96 8.49
C LEU A 57 6.96 -1.10 9.38
N VAL A 58 5.66 -1.02 9.09
CA VAL A 58 4.70 -0.29 9.94
C VAL A 58 4.71 -0.84 11.36
N LYS A 59 4.69 -2.17 11.52
CA LYS A 59 4.76 -2.81 12.84
C LYS A 59 6.08 -2.55 13.56
N ALA A 60 7.18 -2.58 12.84
CA ALA A 60 8.50 -2.24 13.39
C ALA A 60 8.58 -0.78 13.83
N MET A 61 8.03 0.14 13.01
CA MET A 61 7.98 1.58 13.35
C MET A 61 7.08 1.85 14.56
N GLU A 62 5.91 1.21 14.66
CA GLU A 62 5.03 1.29 15.82
C GLU A 62 5.77 0.86 17.10
N SER A 63 6.45 -0.29 17.06
CA SER A 63 7.26 -0.78 18.18
C SER A 63 8.42 0.18 18.53
N ALA A 64 9.13 0.67 17.52
CA ALA A 64 10.22 1.62 17.71
C ALA A 64 9.74 2.93 18.36
N ALA A 65 8.62 3.47 17.89
CA ALA A 65 8.04 4.69 18.40
C ALA A 65 7.74 4.58 19.92
N LEU A 66 7.08 3.51 20.31
CA LEU A 66 6.73 3.29 21.72
C LEU A 66 7.97 3.06 22.60
N PHE A 67 8.91 2.25 22.11
CA PHE A 67 10.15 1.99 22.84
C PHE A 67 10.93 3.27 23.13
N HIS A 68 11.04 4.16 22.15
CA HIS A 68 11.82 5.39 22.30
C HIS A 68 11.08 6.50 23.03
N ILE A 69 9.75 6.62 22.89
CA ILE A 69 8.98 7.66 23.57
C ILE A 69 8.64 7.27 25.00
N ASP A 70 8.06 6.10 25.20
CA ASP A 70 7.50 5.69 26.49
C ASP A 70 8.32 4.59 27.19
N GLY A 71 9.35 4.08 26.51
CA GLY A 71 10.18 2.99 27.02
C GLY A 71 9.46 1.63 27.12
N LYS A 72 8.34 1.47 26.46
CA LYS A 72 7.54 0.24 26.42
C LYS A 72 8.00 -0.65 25.29
N GLU A 73 8.21 -1.93 25.57
CA GLU A 73 8.59 -2.93 24.56
C GLU A 73 7.38 -3.61 23.93
N ASN A 74 6.27 -3.72 24.68
CA ASN A 74 5.03 -4.33 24.20
C ASN A 74 3.85 -3.45 24.60
N VAL A 75 3.07 -3.04 23.63
CA VAL A 75 1.84 -2.29 23.85
C VAL A 75 0.71 -2.98 23.10
N GLU A 76 -0.35 -3.31 23.83
CA GLU A 76 -1.56 -3.92 23.28
C GLU A 76 -2.50 -2.87 22.71
N ASP A 77 -2.44 -1.63 23.20
CA ASP A 77 -3.32 -0.55 22.78
C ASP A 77 -2.90 0.07 21.44
N ALA A 78 -3.74 -0.12 20.41
CA ALA A 78 -3.54 0.46 19.09
C ALA A 78 -3.56 2.01 19.09
N ASN A 79 -4.31 2.61 20.01
CA ASN A 79 -4.41 4.07 20.13
C ASN A 79 -3.11 4.65 20.67
N GLU A 80 -2.49 4.00 21.64
CA GLU A 80 -1.21 4.41 22.22
C GLU A 80 -0.11 4.32 21.17
N ARG A 81 -0.05 3.23 20.39
CA ARG A 81 0.89 3.06 19.27
C ARG A 81 0.72 4.13 18.20
N THR A 82 -0.52 4.40 17.82
CA THR A 82 -0.82 5.43 16.82
C THR A 82 -0.43 6.82 17.33
N SER A 83 -0.68 7.12 18.60
CA SER A 83 -0.29 8.39 19.21
C SER A 83 1.23 8.55 19.26
N ALA A 84 1.96 7.51 19.67
CA ALA A 84 3.42 7.51 19.70
C ALA A 84 4.02 7.71 18.29
N LEU A 85 3.49 7.01 17.30
CA LEU A 85 3.93 7.16 15.91
C LEU A 85 3.63 8.56 15.37
N LYS A 86 2.47 9.13 15.68
CA LYS A 86 2.13 10.51 15.31
C LYS A 86 3.10 11.51 15.92
N LYS A 87 3.47 11.34 17.18
CA LYS A 87 4.47 12.21 17.82
C LYS A 87 5.82 12.16 17.11
N LEU A 88 6.28 10.95 16.73
CA LEU A 88 7.53 10.80 15.98
C LEU A 88 7.48 11.40 14.57
N CYS A 89 6.33 11.31 13.90
CA CYS A 89 6.16 11.75 12.52
C CYS A 89 5.54 13.14 12.40
N ASN A 90 5.36 13.87 13.48
CA ASN A 90 4.70 15.17 13.46
C ASN A 90 5.63 16.25 12.91
N PHE A 91 5.16 17.00 11.90
CA PHE A 91 5.86 18.17 11.37
C PHE A 91 6.05 19.30 12.39
N GLU A 92 5.22 19.37 13.43
CA GLU A 92 5.41 20.28 14.56
C GLU A 92 6.71 20.02 15.33
N SER A 93 7.34 18.87 15.14
CA SER A 93 8.63 18.53 15.74
C SER A 93 9.79 19.45 15.30
N PHE A 94 9.58 20.26 14.25
CA PHE A 94 10.54 21.28 13.86
C PHE A 94 10.59 22.45 14.87
N GLU A 95 9.41 22.90 15.29
CA GLU A 95 9.29 23.98 16.29
C GLU A 95 9.42 23.44 17.72
N HIS A 96 8.96 22.22 17.93
CA HIS A 96 8.95 21.53 19.23
C HIS A 96 9.61 20.15 19.11
N PRO A 97 10.95 20.06 19.20
CA PRO A 97 11.66 18.81 19.08
C PRO A 97 11.15 17.76 20.07
N ILE A 98 10.92 16.54 19.58
CA ILE A 98 10.53 15.41 20.41
C ILE A 98 11.78 14.86 21.10
N GLN A 99 11.82 14.92 22.42
CA GLN A 99 12.87 14.30 23.18
C GLN A 99 12.59 12.80 23.35
N LEU A 100 13.47 11.98 22.82
CA LEU A 100 13.38 10.54 22.93
C LEU A 100 14.08 10.10 24.23
N GLN A 101 13.31 9.65 25.21
CA GLN A 101 13.80 9.36 26.56
C GLN A 101 14.94 8.34 26.57
N LYS A 102 14.85 7.27 25.79
CA LYS A 102 15.85 6.19 25.75
C LYS A 102 17.16 6.61 25.09
N SER A 103 17.09 7.34 24.00
CA SER A 103 18.26 7.74 23.22
C SER A 103 18.83 9.11 23.64
N LYS A 104 18.09 9.88 24.45
CA LYS A 104 18.43 11.27 24.80
C LYS A 104 18.65 12.18 23.58
N VAL A 105 17.98 11.83 22.46
CA VAL A 105 18.08 12.55 21.19
C VAL A 105 16.86 13.42 21.02
N ASN A 106 17.07 14.65 20.55
CA ASN A 106 16.00 15.52 20.08
C ASN A 106 15.77 15.25 18.60
N LEU A 107 14.59 14.75 18.26
CA LEU A 107 14.22 14.47 16.89
C LEU A 107 13.47 15.66 16.30
N VAL A 108 14.04 16.24 15.25
CA VAL A 108 13.47 17.35 14.48
C VAL A 108 13.44 16.90 13.02
N TYR A 109 12.28 16.86 12.40
CA TYR A 109 12.10 16.36 11.03
C TYR A 109 12.74 14.99 10.80
N PRO A 110 12.15 13.91 11.32
CA PRO A 110 12.70 12.57 11.13
C PRO A 110 12.74 12.19 9.66
N MET A 111 13.89 11.69 9.24
CA MET A 111 14.12 11.10 7.92
C MET A 111 14.09 9.57 8.01
N ASP A 112 14.08 8.89 6.87
CA ASP A 112 14.05 7.43 6.81
C ASP A 112 15.24 6.81 7.57
N ASP A 113 16.43 7.41 7.47
CA ASP A 113 17.64 6.94 8.16
C ASP A 113 17.54 7.08 9.68
N ASP A 114 16.83 8.08 10.18
CA ASP A 114 16.61 8.25 11.61
C ASP A 114 15.77 7.08 12.16
N PHE A 115 14.71 6.68 11.44
CA PHE A 115 13.89 5.53 11.81
C PHE A 115 14.69 4.23 11.77
N VAL A 116 15.51 4.02 10.75
CA VAL A 116 16.38 2.84 10.67
C VAL A 116 17.36 2.82 11.83
N SER A 117 17.95 3.96 12.16
CA SER A 117 18.88 4.10 13.29
C SER A 117 18.19 3.82 14.62
N LEU A 118 16.99 4.39 14.83
CA LEU A 118 16.21 4.14 16.06
C LEU A 118 15.85 2.66 16.20
N MET A 119 15.45 1.99 15.13
CA MET A 119 15.12 0.56 15.14
C MET A 119 16.32 -0.30 15.53
N LYS A 120 17.54 0.07 15.16
CA LYS A 120 18.75 -0.67 15.55
C LYS A 120 19.01 -0.68 17.06
N TYR A 121 18.45 0.25 17.82
CA TYR A 121 18.57 0.28 19.27
C TYR A 121 17.61 -0.66 20.01
N ILE A 122 16.71 -1.35 19.29
CA ILE A 122 15.76 -2.32 19.86
C ILE A 122 15.88 -3.71 19.20
N PRO A 123 17.04 -4.35 19.29
CA PRO A 123 17.33 -5.59 18.53
C PRO A 123 16.48 -6.78 18.97
N ASN A 124 15.85 -6.75 20.14
CA ASN A 124 15.05 -7.84 20.68
C ASN A 124 13.57 -7.78 20.27
N ASP A 125 13.10 -6.67 19.69
CA ASP A 125 11.75 -6.62 19.17
C ASP A 125 11.60 -7.55 17.95
N LYS A 126 10.52 -8.36 17.96
CA LYS A 126 10.29 -9.38 16.94
C LYS A 126 10.03 -8.81 15.54
N TYR A 127 9.39 -7.65 15.43
CA TYR A 127 9.07 -7.02 14.15
C TYR A 127 10.30 -6.30 13.60
N VAL A 128 11.00 -5.58 14.45
CA VAL A 128 12.24 -4.89 14.10
C VAL A 128 13.29 -5.89 13.65
N LYS A 129 13.47 -6.99 14.38
CA LYS A 129 14.43 -8.05 14.03
C LYS A 129 14.11 -8.66 12.67
N GLN A 130 12.85 -9.02 12.41
CA GLN A 130 12.44 -9.58 11.13
C GLN A 130 12.68 -8.59 9.98
N TRP A 131 12.33 -7.31 10.18
CA TRP A 131 12.47 -6.31 9.13
C TRP A 131 13.94 -6.03 8.80
N LEU A 132 14.80 -5.83 9.82
CA LEU A 132 16.22 -5.56 9.63
C LEU A 132 16.99 -6.76 9.04
N SER A 133 16.64 -8.00 9.46
CA SER A 133 17.31 -9.20 8.98
C SER A 133 16.73 -9.79 7.69
N ARG A 134 15.55 -9.33 7.27
CA ARG A 134 14.75 -9.92 6.18
C ARG A 134 14.45 -11.41 6.36
N GLN A 135 14.43 -11.87 7.60
CA GLN A 135 14.08 -13.24 7.96
C GLN A 135 12.61 -13.29 8.38
N TYR A 136 11.75 -13.54 7.42
CA TYR A 136 10.30 -13.52 7.63
C TYR A 136 9.81 -14.85 8.23
N ASN A 137 9.03 -14.74 9.32
CA ASN A 137 8.47 -15.89 10.03
C ASN A 137 7.14 -16.37 9.44
N LEU A 138 6.54 -15.58 8.57
CA LEU A 138 5.28 -15.92 7.92
C LEU A 138 5.49 -16.21 6.43
N LYS A 139 4.61 -17.06 5.86
CA LYS A 139 4.50 -17.34 4.44
C LYS A 139 3.10 -16.97 3.94
N PRO A 140 2.95 -16.48 2.71
CA PRO A 140 1.64 -16.25 2.14
C PRO A 140 0.96 -17.58 1.77
N LEU A 141 -0.36 -17.64 1.93
CA LEU A 141 -1.15 -18.80 1.45
C LEU A 141 -1.20 -18.88 -0.08
N TRP A 142 -1.13 -17.73 -0.74
CA TRP A 142 -1.03 -17.59 -2.19
C TRP A 142 -0.07 -16.45 -2.54
N LYS A 143 0.59 -16.58 -3.68
CA LYS A 143 1.61 -15.61 -4.14
C LYS A 143 1.09 -14.66 -5.21
N SER A 144 -0.06 -14.98 -5.81
CA SER A 144 -0.64 -14.19 -6.88
C SER A 144 -2.16 -14.12 -6.77
N LYS A 145 -2.74 -13.13 -7.46
CA LYS A 145 -4.19 -13.00 -7.58
C LYS A 145 -4.81 -14.20 -8.30
N ALA A 146 -4.09 -14.78 -9.26
CA ALA A 146 -4.54 -15.97 -9.98
C ALA A 146 -4.63 -17.18 -9.05
N GLU A 147 -3.62 -17.42 -8.22
CA GLU A 147 -3.65 -18.50 -7.22
C GLU A 147 -4.80 -18.28 -6.23
N PHE A 148 -5.00 -17.06 -5.76
CA PHE A 148 -6.13 -16.73 -4.88
C PHE A 148 -7.46 -17.16 -5.49
N PHE A 149 -7.76 -16.74 -6.74
CA PHE A 149 -9.01 -17.11 -7.40
C PHE A 149 -9.12 -18.59 -7.72
N HIS A 150 -8.01 -19.29 -7.87
CA HIS A 150 -8.00 -20.72 -8.08
C HIS A 150 -8.26 -21.50 -6.80
N LEU A 151 -7.61 -21.12 -5.70
CA LEU A 151 -7.70 -21.82 -4.41
C LEU A 151 -9.00 -21.52 -3.67
N PHE A 152 -9.60 -20.36 -3.90
CA PHE A 152 -10.80 -19.89 -3.18
C PHE A 152 -11.95 -19.53 -4.14
N PRO A 153 -12.40 -20.46 -5.00
CA PRO A 153 -13.51 -20.19 -5.93
C PRO A 153 -14.80 -19.78 -5.18
N MET A 154 -14.97 -20.23 -3.94
CA MET A 154 -16.11 -19.81 -3.09
C MET A 154 -16.09 -18.33 -2.72
N LEU A 155 -14.91 -17.69 -2.68
CA LEU A 155 -14.77 -16.26 -2.42
C LEU A 155 -15.17 -15.41 -3.63
N ILE A 156 -15.34 -16.05 -4.78
CA ILE A 156 -15.85 -15.44 -6.01
C ILE A 156 -17.38 -15.48 -6.04
N ASP A 157 -18.01 -16.39 -5.30
CA ASP A 157 -19.45 -16.49 -5.22
C ASP A 157 -20.02 -15.25 -4.51
N LYS A 158 -21.11 -14.69 -5.04
CA LYS A 158 -21.76 -13.46 -4.54
C LYS A 158 -22.07 -13.48 -3.05
N LYS A 159 -22.18 -14.66 -2.45
CA LYS A 159 -22.44 -14.84 -1.03
C LYS A 159 -21.27 -14.40 -0.13
N TYR A 160 -20.02 -14.40 -0.67
CA TYR A 160 -18.81 -14.00 0.04
C TYR A 160 -18.18 -12.74 -0.55
N THR A 161 -18.85 -12.07 -1.49
CA THR A 161 -18.42 -10.80 -2.09
C THR A 161 -18.67 -9.60 -1.17
N ASP A 162 -19.07 -9.81 0.06
CA ASP A 162 -18.92 -8.77 1.06
C ASP A 162 -17.44 -8.47 1.19
N LYS A 163 -17.07 -7.32 0.61
CA LYS A 163 -15.68 -6.81 0.58
C LYS A 163 -15.04 -6.77 1.96
N ASN A 164 -15.87 -6.78 2.99
CA ASN A 164 -15.46 -6.68 4.38
C ASN A 164 -15.10 -8.05 4.98
N TRP A 165 -15.62 -9.16 4.43
CA TRP A 165 -15.35 -10.47 5.00
C TRP A 165 -13.86 -10.84 4.99
N LEU A 166 -13.15 -10.59 3.89
CA LEU A 166 -11.70 -10.84 3.76
C LEU A 166 -10.84 -10.05 4.76
N PHE A 167 -11.40 -8.99 5.33
CA PHE A 167 -10.72 -8.11 6.27
C PHE A 167 -11.31 -8.21 7.68
N SER A 168 -12.26 -9.12 7.88
CA SER A 168 -12.95 -9.26 9.14
C SER A 168 -12.27 -10.27 10.05
N ASP A 169 -12.50 -10.10 11.34
CA ASP A 169 -12.13 -11.07 12.37
C ASP A 169 -12.74 -12.45 12.10
N ALA A 170 -13.89 -12.48 11.41
CA ALA A 170 -14.55 -13.71 11.02
C ALA A 170 -13.72 -14.54 10.02
N CYS A 171 -13.06 -13.89 9.06
CA CYS A 171 -12.14 -14.58 8.14
C CYS A 171 -10.93 -15.13 8.89
N GLN A 172 -10.34 -14.34 9.77
CA GLN A 172 -9.20 -14.75 10.58
C GLN A 172 -9.57 -15.92 11.50
N LYS A 173 -10.75 -15.86 12.11
CA LYS A 173 -11.28 -16.95 12.95
C LYS A 173 -11.52 -18.22 12.15
N TYR A 174 -12.15 -18.13 10.98
CA TYR A 174 -12.38 -19.26 10.08
C TYR A 174 -11.07 -19.97 9.71
N ILE A 175 -10.04 -19.20 9.30
CA ILE A 175 -8.73 -19.76 8.97
C ILE A 175 -8.07 -20.39 10.19
N SER A 176 -8.21 -19.77 11.35
CA SER A 176 -7.68 -20.30 12.62
C SER A 176 -8.28 -21.66 12.97
N GLU A 177 -9.58 -21.80 12.83
CA GLU A 177 -10.31 -23.02 13.13
C GLU A 177 -10.02 -24.12 12.10
N GLU A 178 -10.02 -23.78 10.81
CA GLU A 178 -9.81 -24.74 9.71
C GLU A 178 -8.40 -25.32 9.69
N PHE A 179 -7.39 -24.49 9.98
CA PHE A 179 -5.98 -24.90 9.90
C PHE A 179 -5.31 -25.10 11.26
N GLY A 180 -6.02 -24.94 12.36
CA GLY A 180 -5.46 -25.09 13.71
C GLY A 180 -4.39 -24.06 14.08
N ILE A 181 -4.39 -22.89 13.44
CA ILE A 181 -3.39 -21.84 13.62
C ILE A 181 -3.93 -20.78 14.58
N ALA A 182 -3.13 -20.34 15.55
CA ALA A 182 -3.53 -19.26 16.45
C ALA A 182 -3.91 -17.99 15.66
N SER A 183 -5.08 -17.43 15.89
CA SER A 183 -5.59 -16.24 15.18
C SER A 183 -4.60 -15.07 15.20
N SER A 184 -3.92 -14.85 16.33
CA SER A 184 -2.91 -13.80 16.48
C SER A 184 -1.67 -13.97 15.57
N SER A 185 -1.48 -15.16 15.01
CA SER A 185 -0.38 -15.49 14.10
C SER A 185 -0.78 -15.37 12.63
N ILE A 186 -2.03 -15.08 12.34
CA ILE A 186 -2.55 -14.92 10.97
C ILE A 186 -2.61 -13.42 10.64
N TRP A 187 -1.98 -13.03 9.55
CA TRP A 187 -2.04 -11.64 9.06
C TRP A 187 -2.83 -11.59 7.77
N ILE A 188 -3.85 -10.75 7.74
CA ILE A 188 -4.64 -10.46 6.53
C ILE A 188 -4.29 -9.06 6.09
N ILE A 189 -3.58 -8.94 4.98
CA ILE A 189 -3.06 -7.67 4.48
C ILE A 189 -3.70 -7.35 3.13
N PRO A 190 -4.46 -6.24 3.05
CA PRO A 190 -5.04 -5.82 1.78
C PRO A 190 -3.95 -5.47 0.77
N ALA A 191 -4.02 -6.10 -0.39
CA ALA A 191 -3.18 -5.77 -1.54
C ALA A 191 -3.79 -4.64 -2.38
N THR A 192 -4.45 -3.70 -1.72
CA THR A 192 -5.05 -2.55 -2.38
C THR A 192 -4.02 -1.45 -2.49
N SER A 193 -3.78 -1.00 -3.72
CA SER A 193 -3.07 0.25 -3.94
C SER A 193 -3.80 1.39 -3.21
N LYS A 194 -3.07 2.17 -2.41
CA LYS A 194 -3.59 3.43 -1.87
C LYS A 194 -3.94 4.43 -2.98
N TYR A 195 -3.46 4.21 -4.19
CA TYR A 195 -3.85 4.94 -5.39
C TYR A 195 -5.24 4.48 -5.84
N LYS A 196 -6.26 4.97 -5.15
CA LYS A 196 -7.68 4.78 -5.53
C LYS A 196 -8.06 5.49 -6.83
N GLY A 197 -7.15 6.22 -7.47
CA GLY A 197 -7.39 6.91 -8.72
C GLY A 197 -6.90 6.07 -9.89
N ASN A 198 -7.81 5.75 -10.80
CA ASN A 198 -7.43 5.30 -12.13
C ASN A 198 -6.58 6.43 -12.76
N LEU A 199 -5.29 6.16 -13.03
CA LEU A 199 -4.42 7.16 -13.68
C LEU A 199 -5.04 7.66 -14.98
N ALA A 200 -5.70 6.77 -15.70
CA ALA A 200 -6.42 7.10 -16.94
C ALA A 200 -7.52 8.17 -16.74
N SER A 201 -8.16 8.21 -15.55
CA SER A 201 -9.18 9.21 -15.23
C SER A 201 -8.64 10.63 -14.96
N LYS A 202 -7.31 10.77 -14.94
CA LYS A 202 -6.64 12.07 -14.75
C LYS A 202 -5.96 12.57 -16.03
N VAL A 203 -6.01 11.80 -17.09
CA VAL A 203 -5.42 12.18 -18.38
C VAL A 203 -6.45 12.93 -19.21
N HIS A 204 -6.13 14.18 -19.54
CA HIS A 204 -6.94 15.00 -20.42
C HIS A 204 -6.38 14.97 -21.83
N LEU A 205 -7.27 14.78 -22.81
CA LEU A 205 -6.96 14.81 -24.23
C LEU A 205 -7.62 16.04 -24.87
N TYR A 206 -6.86 16.76 -25.68
CA TYR A 206 -7.38 17.83 -26.50
C TYR A 206 -7.63 17.32 -27.92
N VAL A 207 -8.91 17.17 -28.27
CA VAL A 207 -9.36 16.60 -29.54
C VAL A 207 -10.42 17.50 -30.14
N ASN A 208 -10.22 17.92 -31.39
CA ASN A 208 -11.19 18.75 -32.17
C ASN A 208 -11.65 20.02 -31.40
N GLY A 209 -10.72 20.69 -30.74
CA GLY A 209 -11.03 21.94 -30.00
C GLY A 209 -11.73 21.74 -28.66
N LYS A 210 -11.80 20.51 -28.14
CA LYS A 210 -12.43 20.20 -26.86
C LYS A 210 -11.55 19.33 -25.98
N ILE A 211 -11.68 19.53 -24.66
CA ILE A 211 -11.04 18.72 -23.65
C ILE A 211 -11.92 17.52 -23.32
N HIS A 212 -11.33 16.34 -23.36
CA HIS A 212 -11.97 15.08 -22.99
C HIS A 212 -11.12 14.35 -21.95
N LEU A 213 -11.74 13.63 -21.03
CA LEU A 213 -11.01 12.64 -20.27
C LEU A 213 -10.69 11.42 -21.16
N TYR A 214 -9.48 10.88 -21.00
CA TYR A 214 -9.08 9.66 -21.71
C TYR A 214 -10.11 8.54 -21.54
N THR A 215 -10.61 8.35 -20.32
CA THR A 215 -11.63 7.34 -20.00
C THR A 215 -12.96 7.57 -20.69
N ASP A 216 -13.30 8.79 -21.09
CA ASP A 216 -14.56 9.09 -21.73
C ASP A 216 -14.55 8.75 -23.22
N LEU A 217 -13.40 8.86 -23.87
CA LEU A 217 -13.23 8.51 -25.27
C LEU A 217 -13.20 6.99 -25.49
N PHE A 218 -12.79 6.22 -24.50
CA PHE A 218 -12.59 4.77 -24.58
C PHE A 218 -13.57 3.94 -23.73
N LYS A 219 -14.74 4.50 -23.42
CA LYS A 219 -15.81 3.82 -22.62
C LYS A 219 -16.30 2.49 -23.19
N GLY A 220 -16.05 2.21 -24.47
CA GLY A 220 -16.51 0.98 -25.14
C GLY A 220 -15.60 -0.23 -24.96
N ASP A 221 -14.36 -0.02 -24.62
CA ASP A 221 -13.37 -1.09 -24.50
C ASP A 221 -13.28 -1.57 -23.04
N LYS A 222 -14.17 -2.53 -22.70
CA LYS A 222 -14.22 -3.12 -21.34
C LYS A 222 -12.93 -3.84 -20.95
N ASN A 223 -11.99 -4.03 -21.88
CA ASN A 223 -10.67 -4.61 -21.62
C ASN A 223 -9.60 -3.55 -21.29
N SER A 224 -9.92 -2.27 -21.43
CA SER A 224 -8.96 -1.21 -21.20
C SER A 224 -8.76 -0.94 -19.71
N PHE A 225 -7.62 -1.30 -19.21
CA PHE A 225 -6.86 -0.66 -18.12
C PHE A 225 -7.52 -0.41 -16.75
N ILE A 226 -8.75 -0.88 -16.52
CA ILE A 226 -9.28 -0.91 -15.16
C ILE A 226 -8.85 -2.26 -14.59
N PRO A 227 -7.82 -2.34 -13.75
CA PRO A 227 -7.56 -3.57 -13.02
C PRO A 227 -8.86 -3.93 -12.34
N ASN A 228 -9.38 -5.12 -12.62
CA ASN A 228 -10.57 -5.65 -11.97
C ASN A 228 -10.41 -5.39 -10.46
N GLN A 229 -11.13 -4.41 -9.93
CA GLN A 229 -10.98 -3.91 -8.55
C GLN A 229 -11.66 -4.88 -7.56
N LEU A 230 -11.61 -6.18 -7.85
CA LEU A 230 -12.01 -7.14 -6.83
C LEU A 230 -11.09 -6.97 -5.63
N PRO A 231 -11.64 -6.83 -4.44
CA PRO A 231 -10.84 -6.75 -3.23
C PRO A 231 -9.96 -7.99 -3.16
N PHE A 232 -8.69 -7.76 -3.00
CA PHE A 232 -7.69 -8.81 -2.94
C PHE A 232 -6.82 -8.57 -1.70
N SER A 233 -6.59 -9.62 -0.93
CA SER A 233 -5.74 -9.63 0.24
C SER A 233 -4.76 -10.76 0.17
N TYR A 234 -3.59 -10.57 0.72
CA TYR A 234 -2.73 -11.67 1.08
C TYR A 234 -3.02 -12.11 2.52
N ILE A 235 -3.05 -13.42 2.73
CA ILE A 235 -3.09 -14.02 4.05
C ILE A 235 -1.77 -14.70 4.31
N TYR A 236 -1.15 -14.31 5.42
CA TYR A 236 0.14 -14.88 5.86
C TYR A 236 -0.08 -15.72 7.11
N VAL A 237 0.53 -16.88 7.09
CA VAL A 237 0.50 -17.86 8.18
C VAL A 237 1.92 -18.20 8.60
N PRO A 238 2.14 -18.72 9.83
CA PRO A 238 3.44 -19.17 10.27
C PRO A 238 4.07 -20.16 9.27
N LYS A 239 5.37 -20.03 9.04
CA LYS A 239 6.13 -21.09 8.40
C LYS A 239 6.11 -22.28 9.35
N GLU A 240 5.87 -23.47 8.82
CA GLU A 240 6.10 -24.68 9.58
C GLU A 240 7.58 -24.68 9.99
N SER A 241 7.86 -24.91 11.26
CA SER A 241 9.21 -25.19 11.70
C SER A 241 9.59 -26.55 11.12
N ASP A 242 10.57 -26.55 10.20
CA ASP A 242 11.21 -27.75 9.71
C ASP A 242 11.77 -28.61 10.85
#